data_0d8058a1438ee7d0ad1b81cb6e147e69
#
_entry.id   0d8058a1438ee7d0ad1b81cb6e147e69
#
_cell.length_a   1.000
_cell.length_b   1.000
_cell.length_c   1.000
_cell.angle_alpha   90.00
_cell.angle_beta   90.00
_cell.angle_gamma   90.00
#
_symmetry.space_group_name_H-M   'P 1'
#
loop_
_entity.id
_entity.type
_entity.pdbx_description
1 polymer ?
#
loop_
_entity_poly.entity_id
_entity_poly.type
_entity_poly.pdbx_seq_one_letter_code
_entity_poly.pdbx_strand_id
1 'polypeptide(L)'
;MQFCSIGSGSQGNAFIVQDKDTSLLIDCGFGLAETEKRLDNQGIKAEKITAILLTHEHEDHIRGAFSLANKFKIPIYLTHGTYKMCSKKIKISFEIEYQFIDGQKPFQIKTIAVTP
;
A
#
# COMPACT_ATOMS: atom_id res chain seq x y z
N MET A 1 -4.84 13.89 11.76
CA MET A 1 -4.74 12.66 10.95
C MET A 1 -6.06 12.42 10.22
N GLN A 2 -6.00 12.14 8.96
CA GLN A 2 -7.19 11.93 8.13
C GLN A 2 -7.18 10.54 7.56
N PHE A 3 -8.37 9.95 7.45
CA PHE A 3 -8.58 8.61 6.90
C PHE A 3 -9.55 8.70 5.73
N CYS A 4 -9.27 7.96 4.66
CA CYS A 4 -10.15 7.91 3.52
C CYS A 4 -10.14 6.51 2.91
N SER A 5 -11.32 5.90 2.77
CA SER A 5 -11.45 4.67 2.01
C SER A 5 -11.58 5.02 0.53
N ILE A 6 -10.74 4.43 -0.32
CA ILE A 6 -10.90 4.58 -1.76
C ILE A 6 -11.52 3.34 -2.38
N GLY A 7 -11.86 2.36 -1.54
CA GLY A 7 -12.64 1.20 -1.93
C GLY A 7 -12.57 0.11 -0.89
N SER A 8 -13.65 -0.65 -0.76
CA SER A 8 -13.73 -1.83 0.11
C SER A 8 -14.62 -2.88 -0.51
N GLY A 9 -14.31 -4.16 -0.25
CA GLY A 9 -15.09 -5.26 -0.75
C GLY A 9 -14.26 -6.26 -1.53
N SER A 10 -14.92 -7.21 -2.17
CA SER A 10 -14.26 -8.31 -2.87
C SER A 10 -13.57 -7.87 -4.16
N GLN A 11 -13.89 -6.71 -4.71
CA GLN A 11 -13.28 -6.20 -5.93
C GLN A 11 -12.01 -5.42 -5.67
N GLY A 12 -11.79 -4.96 -4.45
CA GLY A 12 -10.59 -4.27 -4.09
C GLY A 12 -10.74 -3.54 -2.77
N ASN A 13 -9.61 -3.42 -2.06
CA ASN A 13 -9.55 -2.72 -0.78
C ASN A 13 -8.35 -1.77 -0.80
N ALA A 14 -8.57 -0.53 -0.38
CA ALA A 14 -7.49 0.45 -0.27
C ALA A 14 -7.95 1.59 0.62
N PHE A 15 -7.07 2.00 1.53
CA PHE A 15 -7.32 3.10 2.46
C PHE A 15 -6.15 4.06 2.43
N ILE A 16 -6.43 5.34 2.56
CA ILE A 16 -5.40 6.36 2.71
C ILE A 16 -5.46 6.90 4.13
N VAL A 17 -4.29 6.99 4.76
CA VAL A 17 -4.10 7.66 6.04
C VAL A 17 -3.13 8.80 5.80
N GLN A 18 -3.53 10.01 6.16
CA GLN A 18 -2.70 11.19 5.97
C GLN A 18 -2.45 11.90 7.30
N ASP A 19 -1.22 12.29 7.53
CA ASP A 19 -0.82 13.06 8.71
C ASP A 19 0.32 13.98 8.30
N LYS A 20 0.06 15.30 8.29
CA LYS A 20 1.04 16.29 7.83
C LYS A 20 1.48 15.97 6.39
N ASP A 21 2.76 15.75 6.17
CA ASP A 21 3.30 15.46 4.83
C ASP A 21 3.38 13.97 4.54
N THR A 22 2.85 13.13 5.43
CA THR A 22 2.91 11.68 5.29
C THR A 22 1.57 11.15 4.77
N SER A 23 1.62 10.40 3.66
CA SER A 23 0.44 9.74 3.10
C SER A 23 0.74 8.26 2.99
N LEU A 24 0.00 7.45 3.71
CA LEU A 24 0.18 6.00 3.74
C LEU A 24 -0.98 5.32 3.04
N LEU A 25 -0.68 4.54 2.02
CA LEU A 25 -1.70 3.72 1.35
C LEU A 25 -1.70 2.34 1.99
N ILE A 26 -2.81 1.98 2.62
CA ILE A 26 -2.98 0.66 3.26
C ILE A 26 -3.75 -0.23 2.31
N ASP A 27 -3.08 -1.25 1.83
CA ASP A 27 -3.53 -2.18 0.80
C ASP A 27 -3.79 -1.46 -0.53
N CYS A 28 -3.76 -2.20 -1.61
CA CYS A 28 -3.99 -1.66 -2.94
C CYS A 28 -4.52 -2.80 -3.82
N GLY A 29 -5.80 -3.09 -3.63
CA GLY A 29 -6.47 -4.21 -4.29
C GLY A 29 -6.98 -3.91 -5.69
N PHE A 30 -6.88 -2.67 -6.15
CA PHE A 30 -7.28 -2.27 -7.50
C PHE A 30 -6.08 -2.28 -8.43
N GLY A 31 -6.30 -2.50 -9.72
CA GLY A 31 -5.24 -2.39 -10.70
C GLY A 31 -4.68 -0.97 -10.76
N LEU A 32 -3.55 -0.81 -11.45
CA LEU A 32 -2.83 0.47 -11.46
C LEU A 32 -3.71 1.64 -11.92
N ALA A 33 -4.36 1.50 -13.07
CA ALA A 33 -5.17 2.60 -13.62
C ALA A 33 -6.34 2.96 -12.72
N GLU A 34 -7.01 1.95 -12.17
CA GLU A 34 -8.14 2.18 -11.28
C GLU A 34 -7.69 2.84 -9.97
N THR A 35 -6.53 2.43 -9.44
CA THR A 35 -5.97 3.04 -8.24
C THR A 35 -5.65 4.50 -8.46
N GLU A 36 -4.99 4.83 -9.58
CA GLU A 36 -4.66 6.22 -9.90
C GLU A 36 -5.94 7.07 -10.02
N LYS A 37 -6.96 6.53 -10.67
CA LYS A 37 -8.24 7.22 -10.83
C LYS A 37 -8.91 7.51 -9.50
N ARG A 38 -8.94 6.50 -8.60
CA ARG A 38 -9.57 6.66 -7.29
C ARG A 38 -8.81 7.65 -6.40
N LEU A 39 -7.48 7.62 -6.45
CA LEU A 39 -6.66 8.61 -5.74
C LEU A 39 -6.93 10.01 -6.28
N ASP A 40 -6.96 10.16 -7.60
CA ASP A 40 -7.21 11.44 -8.24
C ASP A 40 -8.57 12.02 -7.86
N ASN A 41 -9.60 11.17 -7.80
CA ASN A 41 -10.94 11.57 -7.38
C ASN A 41 -10.95 12.12 -5.94
N GLN A 42 -9.99 11.73 -5.11
CA GLN A 42 -9.84 12.23 -3.75
C GLN A 42 -8.84 13.39 -3.66
N GLY A 43 -8.34 13.87 -4.80
CA GLY A 43 -7.36 14.94 -4.83
C GLY A 43 -5.98 14.51 -4.35
N ILE A 44 -5.68 13.22 -4.40
CA ILE A 44 -4.41 12.66 -3.95
C ILE A 44 -3.58 12.27 -5.15
N LYS A 45 -2.35 12.80 -5.23
CA LYS A 45 -1.42 12.42 -6.30
C LYS A 45 -0.65 11.18 -5.87
N ALA A 46 -0.64 10.16 -6.74
CA ALA A 46 0.05 8.91 -6.45
C ALA A 46 1.54 9.13 -6.13
N GLU A 47 2.18 10.07 -6.80
CA GLU A 47 3.60 10.39 -6.57
C GLU A 47 3.87 10.98 -5.20
N LYS A 48 2.84 11.41 -4.47
CA LYS A 48 2.96 11.97 -3.12
C LYS A 48 2.76 10.93 -2.03
N ILE A 49 2.44 9.69 -2.40
CA ILE A 49 2.29 8.63 -1.40
C ILE A 49 3.65 8.28 -0.82
N THR A 50 3.74 8.31 0.51
CA THR A 50 4.99 8.06 1.23
C THR A 50 5.36 6.59 1.22
N ALA A 51 4.38 5.72 1.41
CA ALA A 51 4.59 4.28 1.52
C ALA A 51 3.30 3.52 1.29
N ILE A 52 3.43 2.26 0.91
CA ILE A 52 2.32 1.31 0.83
C ILE A 52 2.52 0.29 1.93
N LEU A 53 1.49 0.05 2.73
CA LEU A 53 1.49 -0.99 3.76
C LEU A 53 0.57 -2.11 3.32
N LEU A 54 1.10 -3.32 3.17
CA LEU A 54 0.30 -4.49 2.81
C LEU A 54 -0.02 -5.29 4.06
N THR A 55 -1.31 -5.51 4.29
CA THR A 55 -1.78 -6.24 5.47
C THR A 55 -2.10 -7.71 5.17
N HIS A 56 -2.46 -8.01 3.94
CA HIS A 56 -2.85 -9.36 3.52
C HIS A 56 -2.28 -9.68 2.14
N GLU A 57 -2.15 -10.98 1.83
CA GLU A 57 -1.69 -11.46 0.53
C GLU A 57 -2.84 -11.73 -0.46
N HIS A 58 -4.09 -11.45 -0.08
CA HIS A 58 -5.25 -11.67 -0.95
C HIS A 58 -5.26 -10.66 -2.10
N GLU A 59 -5.68 -11.09 -3.29
CA GLU A 59 -5.64 -10.23 -4.48
C GLU A 59 -6.45 -8.95 -4.32
N ASP A 60 -7.57 -8.99 -3.59
CA ASP A 60 -8.38 -7.80 -3.34
C ASP A 60 -7.70 -6.81 -2.40
N HIS A 61 -6.48 -7.12 -1.91
CA HIS A 61 -5.65 -6.22 -1.12
C HIS A 61 -4.33 -5.86 -1.78
N ILE A 62 -3.88 -6.61 -2.79
CA ILE A 62 -2.53 -6.44 -3.35
C ILE A 62 -2.46 -6.22 -4.85
N ARG A 63 -3.59 -6.35 -5.56
CA ARG A 63 -3.61 -6.42 -7.03
C ARG A 63 -2.75 -5.36 -7.72
N GLY A 64 -2.82 -4.12 -7.30
CA GLY A 64 -2.08 -3.03 -7.93
C GLY A 64 -0.89 -2.51 -7.14
N ALA A 65 -0.62 -3.08 -5.96
CA ALA A 65 0.40 -2.53 -5.06
C ALA A 65 1.79 -2.49 -5.71
N PHE A 66 2.19 -3.58 -6.33
CA PHE A 66 3.54 -3.69 -6.89
C PHE A 66 3.71 -2.82 -8.13
N SER A 67 2.67 -2.73 -8.97
CA SER A 67 2.70 -1.86 -10.14
C SER A 67 2.77 -0.39 -9.74
N LEU A 68 1.99 0.00 -8.74
CA LEU A 68 1.99 1.37 -8.24
C LEU A 68 3.36 1.72 -7.63
N ALA A 69 3.89 0.83 -6.80
CA ALA A 69 5.18 1.03 -6.16
C ALA A 69 6.29 1.18 -7.21
N ASN A 70 6.27 0.34 -8.22
CA ASN A 70 7.29 0.38 -9.27
C ASN A 70 7.19 1.66 -10.10
N LYS A 71 5.98 2.07 -10.46
CA LYS A 71 5.77 3.26 -11.28
C LYS A 71 6.20 4.54 -10.59
N PHE A 72 5.86 4.68 -9.31
CA PHE A 72 6.08 5.93 -8.56
C PHE A 72 7.21 5.85 -7.55
N LYS A 73 7.94 4.72 -7.53
CA LYS A 73 9.09 4.52 -6.63
C LYS A 73 8.67 4.66 -5.16
N ILE A 74 7.57 4.00 -4.81
CA ILE A 74 7.01 4.02 -3.45
C ILE A 74 7.46 2.76 -2.71
N PRO A 75 8.05 2.88 -1.50
CA PRO A 75 8.43 1.69 -0.73
C PRO A 75 7.21 0.93 -0.24
N ILE A 76 7.33 -0.39 -0.16
CA ILE A 76 6.28 -1.26 0.36
C ILE A 76 6.71 -1.83 1.71
N TYR A 77 5.87 -1.65 2.73
CA TYR A 77 6.05 -2.20 4.07
C TYR A 77 5.17 -3.44 4.20
N LEU A 78 5.76 -4.55 4.59
CA LEU A 78 5.04 -5.82 4.72
C LEU A 78 5.86 -6.78 5.57
N THR A 79 5.20 -7.84 6.07
CA THR A 79 5.91 -8.90 6.78
C THR A 79 6.58 -9.83 5.76
N HIS A 80 7.58 -10.59 6.20
CA HIS A 80 8.21 -11.61 5.35
C HIS A 80 7.20 -12.65 4.89
N GLY A 81 6.25 -13.03 5.76
CA GLY A 81 5.20 -13.98 5.39
C GLY A 81 4.33 -13.48 4.27
N THR A 82 3.89 -12.23 4.37
CA THR A 82 3.09 -11.60 3.31
C THR A 82 3.89 -11.52 2.00
N TYR A 83 5.14 -11.11 2.06
CA TYR A 83 6.01 -11.05 0.88
C TYR A 83 6.12 -12.41 0.20
N LYS A 84 6.36 -13.45 0.99
CA LYS A 84 6.51 -14.81 0.46
C LYS A 84 5.24 -15.27 -0.25
N MET A 85 4.07 -14.99 0.33
CA MET A 85 2.79 -15.35 -0.27
C MET A 85 2.51 -14.54 -1.53
N CYS A 86 2.81 -13.24 -1.51
CA CYS A 86 2.64 -12.38 -2.68
C CYS A 86 3.52 -12.84 -3.84
N SER A 87 4.75 -13.25 -3.58
CA SER A 87 5.67 -13.68 -4.63
C SER A 87 5.21 -14.93 -5.36
N LYS A 88 4.30 -15.70 -4.76
CA LYS A 88 3.69 -16.86 -5.40
C LYS A 88 2.54 -16.49 -6.33
N LYS A 89 1.94 -15.32 -6.13
CA LYS A 89 0.73 -14.89 -6.84
C LYS A 89 1.00 -13.85 -7.92
N ILE A 90 2.01 -13.02 -7.70
CA ILE A 90 2.31 -11.87 -8.56
C ILE A 90 3.80 -11.86 -8.89
N LYS A 91 4.12 -11.50 -10.13
CA LYS A 91 5.50 -11.30 -10.52
C LYS A 91 6.00 -10.00 -9.87
N ILE A 92 6.98 -10.14 -9.00
CA ILE A 92 7.51 -9.03 -8.21
C ILE A 92 8.74 -8.45 -8.88
N SER A 93 8.77 -7.11 -9.02
CA SER A 93 9.92 -6.39 -9.55
C SER A 93 11.00 -6.26 -8.46
N PHE A 94 12.27 -6.45 -8.85
CA PHE A 94 13.39 -6.25 -7.94
C PHE A 94 13.73 -4.77 -7.72
N GLU A 95 13.10 -3.87 -8.47
CA GLU A 95 13.37 -2.44 -8.35
C GLU A 95 12.56 -1.77 -7.24
N ILE A 96 11.67 -2.51 -6.59
CA ILE A 96 10.85 -1.98 -5.50
C ILE A 96 11.63 -2.06 -4.20
N GLU A 97 11.58 -0.97 -3.42
CA GLU A 97 12.14 -0.96 -2.07
C GLU A 97 11.16 -1.64 -1.12
N TYR A 98 11.59 -2.71 -0.47
CA TYR A 98 10.79 -3.43 0.52
C TYR A 98 11.30 -3.13 1.91
N GLN A 99 10.40 -2.77 2.82
CA GLN A 99 10.69 -2.58 4.24
C GLN A 99 9.96 -3.67 5.00
N PHE A 100 10.70 -4.63 5.53
CA PHE A 100 10.11 -5.75 6.25
C PHE A 100 9.80 -5.36 7.68
N ILE A 101 8.60 -5.69 8.14
CA ILE A 101 8.12 -5.36 9.48
C ILE A 101 7.79 -6.61 10.25
N ASP A 102 7.81 -6.47 11.60
CA ASP A 102 7.33 -7.52 12.49
C ASP A 102 5.84 -7.28 12.71
N GLY A 103 5.01 -8.28 12.36
CA GLY A 103 3.55 -8.14 12.49
C GLY A 103 3.04 -8.06 13.93
N GLN A 104 3.93 -8.15 14.92
CA GLN A 104 3.54 -8.10 16.33
C GLN A 104 4.10 -6.89 17.06
N LYS A 105 4.91 -6.08 16.42
CA LYS A 105 5.56 -4.92 17.05
C LYS A 105 5.11 -3.63 16.40
N PRO A 106 4.86 -2.58 17.19
CA PRO A 106 4.57 -1.26 16.65
C PRO A 106 5.78 -0.72 15.88
N PHE A 107 5.52 0.05 14.86
CA PHE A 107 6.56 0.73 14.10
C PHE A 107 6.04 2.07 13.62
N GLN A 108 6.91 2.87 13.04
CA GLN A 108 6.55 4.21 12.61
C GLN A 108 6.98 4.45 11.17
N ILE A 109 6.09 5.08 10.39
CA ILE A 109 6.39 5.54 9.04
C ILE A 109 6.28 7.05 9.10
N LYS A 110 7.42 7.74 9.16
CA LYS A 110 7.51 9.19 9.36
C LYS A 110 6.67 9.61 10.57
N THR A 111 5.59 10.37 10.36
CA THR A 111 4.76 10.88 11.46
C THR A 111 3.64 9.94 11.87
N ILE A 112 3.45 8.81 11.15
CA ILE A 112 2.35 7.89 11.42
C ILE A 112 2.86 6.68 12.19
N ALA A 113 2.29 6.47 13.39
CA ALA A 113 2.57 5.29 14.20
C ALA A 113 1.63 4.17 13.80
N VAL A 114 2.18 2.98 13.57
CA VAL A 114 1.42 1.81 13.16
C VAL A 114 1.48 0.75 14.26
N THR A 115 0.32 0.29 14.70
CA THR A 115 0.20 -0.80 15.67
C THR A 115 -0.46 -1.96 14.95
N PRO A 116 0.27 -3.06 14.74
CA PRO A 116 -0.28 -4.23 14.05
C PRO A 116 -1.39 -4.92 14.83
#